data_7ba2d8884f0903b6d5656df3a3a206e3
#
_entry.id   7ba2d8884f0903b6d5656df3a3a206e3
#
_cell.length_a   1.000
_cell.length_b   1.000
_cell.length_c   1.000
_cell.angle_alpha   90.00
_cell.angle_beta   90.00
_cell.angle_gamma   90.00
#
_symmetry.space_group_name_H-M   'P 1'
#
loop_
_entity.id
_entity.type
_entity.pdbx_description
1 polymer ?
#
loop_
_entity_poly.entity_id
_entity_poly.type
_entity_poly.pdbx_seq_one_letter_code
_entity_poly.pdbx_strand_id
1 'polypeptide(L)'
;MKHLLTLAAFAALAAAAVATEITVRPNKPWKAAGNGEYTINFDGGKTWPSIDLKSQEIKPDKFYRLSFEAKASGAANTQTGITGMRGGKRSTDYTTWRAGADYAPFNLYFCTNALENPKIFFNINPGPAGDIAVRNLKLDEVANLGDNLLPNGDFENGNDFRPYSAKYEKTMSVVPSPSFFSGTKSLKLTKSANEGAEVRSIAWLPAVPGKTIVVKFWAKSENGTIPGYMYLDFGRGGHKKHLYKPYNFNIEPEWKEIVLEYAVPTDTDTWTALKDGLCRLRIGLSKTAEAGAAFIDGVEYSIK
;
A
#
# COMPACT_ATOMS: atom_id res chain seq x y z
N MET A 1 48.02 -28.55 19.18
CA MET A 1 47.62 -27.16 18.98
C MET A 1 46.12 -27.15 18.68
N LYS A 2 45.32 -26.76 19.68
CA LYS A 2 43.86 -26.72 19.56
C LYS A 2 43.47 -25.27 19.19
N HIS A 3 42.89 -25.05 18.01
CA HIS A 3 42.33 -23.77 17.63
C HIS A 3 40.94 -23.65 18.24
N LEU A 4 40.79 -22.76 19.21
CA LEU A 4 39.49 -22.26 19.69
C LEU A 4 38.92 -21.32 18.62
N LEU A 5 37.82 -21.69 18.00
CA LEU A 5 36.99 -20.76 17.23
C LEU A 5 36.04 -20.05 18.20
N THR A 6 36.29 -18.77 18.41
CA THR A 6 35.38 -17.88 19.17
C THR A 6 34.27 -17.43 18.22
N LEU A 7 33.06 -18.00 18.38
CA LEU A 7 31.86 -17.50 17.71
C LEU A 7 31.42 -16.20 18.42
N ALA A 8 31.63 -15.06 17.76
CA ALA A 8 31.02 -13.80 18.18
C ALA A 8 29.55 -13.77 17.74
N ALA A 9 28.65 -13.97 18.69
CA ALA A 9 27.23 -13.76 18.46
C ALA A 9 26.95 -12.26 18.38
N PHE A 10 26.70 -11.75 17.18
CA PHE A 10 26.11 -10.42 17.01
C PHE A 10 24.63 -10.49 17.41
N ALA A 11 24.34 -10.07 18.62
CA ALA A 11 22.98 -9.76 19.02
C ALA A 11 22.54 -8.49 18.29
N ALA A 12 21.80 -8.60 17.20
CA ALA A 12 21.09 -7.51 16.61
C ALA A 12 20.01 -7.07 17.62
N LEU A 13 20.23 -5.96 18.30
CA LEU A 13 19.18 -5.27 19.04
C LEU A 13 18.17 -4.76 18.00
N ALA A 14 17.10 -5.54 17.77
CA ALA A 14 15.92 -5.01 17.12
C ALA A 14 15.36 -3.92 18.06
N ALA A 15 15.52 -2.66 17.67
CA ALA A 15 14.83 -1.57 18.34
C ALA A 15 13.33 -1.86 18.20
N ALA A 16 12.71 -2.25 19.30
CA ALA A 16 11.26 -2.47 19.34
C ALA A 16 10.61 -1.14 18.95
N ALA A 17 9.90 -1.14 17.83
CA ALA A 17 9.07 -0.02 17.44
C ALA A 17 8.09 0.24 18.60
N VAL A 18 8.19 1.40 19.23
CA VAL A 18 7.27 1.76 20.31
C VAL A 18 5.90 1.96 19.64
N ALA A 19 5.02 1.00 19.86
CA ALA A 19 3.64 1.13 19.41
C ALA A 19 3.01 2.34 20.11
N THR A 20 2.62 3.32 19.34
CA THR A 20 1.96 4.50 19.89
C THR A 20 0.53 4.14 20.23
N GLU A 21 0.15 4.28 21.49
CA GLU A 21 -1.24 4.04 21.92
C GLU A 21 -2.17 4.99 21.17
N ILE A 22 -3.13 4.42 20.43
CA ILE A 22 -4.09 5.19 19.65
C ILE A 22 -5.32 5.44 20.50
N THR A 23 -5.59 6.68 20.83
CA THR A 23 -6.88 7.08 21.38
C THR A 23 -7.83 7.35 20.21
N VAL A 24 -8.85 6.50 20.07
CA VAL A 24 -9.89 6.67 19.06
C VAL A 24 -11.01 7.52 19.62
N ARG A 25 -11.35 8.60 18.92
CA ARG A 25 -12.52 9.42 19.23
C ARG A 25 -13.51 9.32 18.09
N PRO A 26 -14.52 8.44 18.21
CA PRO A 26 -15.54 8.36 17.19
C PRO A 26 -16.40 9.63 17.19
N ASN A 27 -16.51 10.25 16.02
CA ASN A 27 -17.56 11.22 15.77
C ASN A 27 -18.84 10.46 15.42
N LYS A 28 -20.00 10.98 15.85
CA LYS A 28 -21.28 10.43 15.38
C LYS A 28 -21.24 10.29 13.84
N PRO A 29 -21.58 9.16 13.25
CA PRO A 29 -22.30 8.00 13.77
C PRO A 29 -21.43 6.77 14.14
N TRP A 30 -20.11 6.86 14.19
CA TRP A 30 -19.25 5.76 14.59
C TRP A 30 -19.48 5.35 16.04
N LYS A 31 -19.49 4.06 16.31
CA LYS A 31 -19.70 3.47 17.64
C LYS A 31 -18.54 2.57 18.01
N ALA A 32 -18.10 2.62 19.25
CA ALA A 32 -17.25 1.59 19.81
C ALA A 32 -18.11 0.35 20.10
N ALA A 33 -17.75 -0.77 19.50
CA ALA A 33 -18.45 -2.05 19.67
C ALA A 33 -17.85 -2.92 20.81
N GLY A 34 -16.78 -2.43 21.48
CA GLY A 34 -16.00 -3.17 22.45
C GLY A 34 -14.78 -3.83 21.81
N ASN A 35 -13.86 -4.34 22.66
CA ASN A 35 -12.65 -5.05 22.23
C ASN A 35 -11.80 -4.34 21.14
N GLY A 36 -11.80 -3.00 21.15
CA GLY A 36 -11.05 -2.22 20.15
C GLY A 36 -11.66 -2.22 18.75
N GLU A 37 -12.90 -2.66 18.62
CA GLU A 37 -13.66 -2.60 17.36
C GLU A 37 -14.51 -1.33 17.32
N TYR A 38 -14.54 -0.71 16.13
CA TYR A 38 -15.33 0.48 15.82
C TYR A 38 -16.19 0.19 14.60
N THR A 39 -17.48 0.48 14.71
CA THR A 39 -18.46 0.21 13.66
C THR A 39 -19.23 1.46 13.26
N ILE A 40 -19.66 1.51 12.03
CA ILE A 40 -20.61 2.48 11.51
C ILE A 40 -21.62 1.77 10.62
N ASN A 41 -22.89 2.10 10.80
CA ASN A 41 -23.92 1.89 9.80
C ASN A 41 -24.10 3.21 9.04
N PHE A 42 -23.68 3.21 7.79
CA PHE A 42 -23.76 4.37 6.92
C PHE A 42 -24.96 4.22 5.98
N ASP A 43 -25.96 5.05 6.18
CA ASP A 43 -27.20 5.07 5.40
C ASP A 43 -27.07 5.68 3.99
N GLY A 44 -25.86 6.09 3.64
CA GLY A 44 -25.58 6.80 2.40
C GLY A 44 -25.72 8.31 2.56
N GLY A 45 -25.45 9.04 1.48
CA GLY A 45 -25.66 10.48 1.45
C GLY A 45 -24.40 11.31 1.29
N LYS A 46 -24.47 12.59 1.69
CA LYS A 46 -23.44 13.61 1.44
C LYS A 46 -22.56 13.93 2.65
N THR A 47 -22.75 13.25 3.77
CA THR A 47 -21.98 13.47 5.00
C THR A 47 -20.65 12.71 4.96
N TRP A 48 -19.67 13.18 5.73
CA TRP A 48 -18.35 12.57 5.90
C TRP A 48 -18.19 12.10 7.35
N PRO A 49 -18.82 10.98 7.74
CA PRO A 49 -18.60 10.48 9.08
C PRO A 49 -17.14 10.08 9.27
N SER A 50 -16.52 10.55 10.35
CA SER A 50 -15.09 10.36 10.60
C SER A 50 -14.81 9.74 11.96
N ILE A 51 -13.71 9.00 12.05
CA ILE A 51 -13.02 8.71 13.29
C ILE A 51 -11.71 9.49 13.26
N ASP A 52 -11.46 10.31 14.26
CA ASP A 52 -10.16 10.95 14.46
C ASP A 52 -9.32 10.06 15.37
N LEU A 53 -8.15 9.67 14.87
CA LEU A 53 -7.15 8.98 15.66
C LEU A 53 -6.28 10.06 16.30
N LYS A 54 -6.37 10.20 17.62
CA LYS A 54 -5.43 11.01 18.37
C LYS A 54 -4.27 10.12 18.80
N SER A 55 -3.17 10.25 18.11
CA SER A 55 -1.90 9.81 18.64
C SER A 55 -1.28 10.98 19.41
N GLN A 56 -0.80 10.71 20.62
CA GLN A 56 -0.18 11.76 21.43
C GLN A 56 1.14 12.25 20.86
N GLU A 57 1.76 11.56 19.88
CA GLU A 57 3.12 11.86 19.44
C GLU A 57 3.39 11.58 17.96
N ILE A 58 2.54 12.02 17.04
CA ILE A 58 2.94 12.03 15.63
C ILE A 58 3.95 13.17 15.45
N LYS A 59 5.21 12.81 15.20
CA LYS A 59 6.31 13.76 15.00
C LYS A 59 6.34 14.24 13.54
N PRO A 60 6.83 15.46 13.27
CA PRO A 60 7.09 15.90 11.91
C PRO A 60 8.23 15.09 11.28
N ASP A 61 8.31 15.11 9.94
CA ASP A 61 9.39 14.55 9.13
C ASP A 61 9.66 13.05 9.38
N LYS A 62 8.58 12.29 9.60
CA LYS A 62 8.61 10.85 9.83
C LYS A 62 7.68 10.09 8.89
N PHE A 63 7.95 8.81 8.72
CA PHE A 63 7.04 7.87 8.11
C PHE A 63 6.32 7.05 9.18
N TYR A 64 5.03 6.87 9.01
CA TYR A 64 4.17 6.05 9.87
C TYR A 64 3.45 5.00 9.08
N ARG A 65 3.30 3.82 9.65
CA ARG A 65 2.44 2.75 9.17
C ARG A 65 1.23 2.65 10.08
N LEU A 66 0.04 2.82 9.53
CA LEU A 66 -1.21 2.49 10.18
C LEU A 66 -1.66 1.10 9.69
N SER A 67 -1.67 0.13 10.56
CA SER A 67 -2.19 -1.21 10.32
C SER A 67 -3.53 -1.38 11.03
N PHE A 68 -4.46 -2.09 10.39
CA PHE A 68 -5.78 -2.39 10.93
C PHE A 68 -6.41 -3.53 10.14
N GLU A 69 -7.45 -4.11 10.69
CA GLU A 69 -8.35 -5.02 9.96
C GLU A 69 -9.68 -4.33 9.72
N ALA A 70 -10.27 -4.57 8.57
CA ALA A 70 -11.58 -4.02 8.22
C ALA A 70 -12.42 -5.01 7.45
N LYS A 71 -13.75 -4.92 7.67
CA LYS A 71 -14.78 -5.54 6.83
C LYS A 71 -15.87 -4.53 6.50
N ALA A 72 -16.59 -4.76 5.41
CA ALA A 72 -17.71 -3.92 5.02
C ALA A 72 -18.80 -4.74 4.36
N SER A 73 -20.06 -4.32 4.55
CA SER A 73 -21.20 -4.71 3.72
C SER A 73 -21.58 -3.54 2.82
N GLY A 74 -22.04 -3.84 1.61
CA GLY A 74 -22.42 -2.80 0.65
C GLY A 74 -21.23 -2.17 -0.10
N ALA A 75 -21.44 -0.98 -0.68
CA ALA A 75 -20.51 -0.34 -1.61
C ALA A 75 -19.82 0.93 -1.04
N ALA A 76 -19.84 1.13 0.27
CA ALA A 76 -19.26 2.30 0.90
C ALA A 76 -17.73 2.37 0.63
N ASN A 77 -17.27 3.56 0.26
CA ASN A 77 -15.86 3.83 0.08
C ASN A 77 -15.29 4.50 1.32
N THR A 78 -14.17 4.01 1.79
CA THR A 78 -13.49 4.57 2.95
C THR A 78 -12.24 5.32 2.53
N GLN A 79 -11.98 6.44 3.20
CA GLN A 79 -10.72 7.17 3.09
C GLN A 79 -10.03 7.17 4.44
N THR A 80 -8.75 6.90 4.41
CA THR A 80 -7.89 7.07 5.59
C THR A 80 -6.75 7.99 5.19
N GLY A 81 -6.47 8.96 6.03
CA GLY A 81 -5.49 9.96 5.69
C GLY A 81 -4.87 10.65 6.89
N ILE A 82 -3.97 11.57 6.57
CA ILE A 82 -3.34 12.48 7.52
C ILE A 82 -3.70 13.92 7.15
N THR A 83 -3.96 14.74 8.14
CA THR A 83 -4.20 16.18 7.98
C THR A 83 -3.36 16.96 8.97
N GLY A 84 -2.95 18.15 8.60
CA GLY A 84 -2.17 19.06 9.45
C GLY A 84 -2.08 20.42 8.81
N MET A 85 -1.20 21.26 9.32
CA MET A 85 -0.85 22.55 8.73
C MET A 85 0.47 22.44 7.99
N ARG A 86 0.60 23.11 6.85
CA ARG A 86 1.85 23.23 6.09
C ARG A 86 1.96 24.65 5.57
N GLY A 87 2.95 25.40 6.07
CA GLY A 87 3.10 26.81 5.71
C GLY A 87 1.84 27.63 5.97
N GLY A 88 1.19 27.45 7.10
CA GLY A 88 -0.01 28.16 7.52
C GLY A 88 -1.30 27.74 6.80
N LYS A 89 -1.27 26.73 5.92
CA LYS A 89 -2.46 26.22 5.20
C LYS A 89 -2.74 24.77 5.61
N ARG A 90 -4.04 24.43 5.68
CA ARG A 90 -4.45 23.04 5.90
C ARG A 90 -4.00 22.17 4.73
N SER A 91 -3.30 21.11 5.04
CA SER A 91 -2.89 20.05 4.10
C SER A 91 -3.53 18.74 4.52
N THR A 92 -4.07 18.00 3.56
CA THR A 92 -4.72 16.71 3.82
C THR A 92 -4.33 15.73 2.74
N ASP A 93 -3.81 14.60 3.19
CA ASP A 93 -3.43 13.47 2.35
C ASP A 93 -4.24 12.23 2.73
N TYR A 94 -4.73 11.48 1.75
CA TYR A 94 -5.56 10.31 2.01
C TYR A 94 -5.39 9.21 0.98
N THR A 95 -5.71 8.00 1.41
CA THR A 95 -5.85 6.81 0.56
C THR A 95 -7.30 6.32 0.63
N THR A 96 -7.89 6.03 -0.52
CA THR A 96 -9.21 5.40 -0.59
C THR A 96 -9.03 3.89 -0.64
N TRP A 97 -9.78 3.18 0.18
CA TRP A 97 -9.79 1.72 0.24
C TRP A 97 -11.22 1.18 0.40
N ARG A 98 -11.38 -0.10 0.11
CA ARG A 98 -12.64 -0.84 0.31
C ARG A 98 -12.32 -2.15 0.99
N ALA A 99 -13.12 -2.52 1.99
CA ALA A 99 -13.10 -3.84 2.57
C ALA A 99 -14.12 -4.76 1.90
N GLY A 100 -13.89 -6.04 1.96
CA GLY A 100 -14.86 -7.08 1.62
C GLY A 100 -15.78 -7.42 2.79
N ALA A 101 -16.60 -8.49 2.65
CA ALA A 101 -17.51 -8.96 3.69
C ALA A 101 -16.79 -9.51 4.92
N ASP A 102 -15.59 -10.05 4.74
CA ASP A 102 -14.77 -10.60 5.80
C ASP A 102 -13.67 -9.61 6.23
N TYR A 103 -13.19 -9.76 7.46
CA TYR A 103 -12.05 -8.99 7.93
C TYR A 103 -10.81 -9.29 7.10
N ALA A 104 -10.21 -8.24 6.55
CA ALA A 104 -8.94 -8.28 5.85
C ALA A 104 -7.97 -7.25 6.45
N PRO A 105 -6.65 -7.53 6.48
CA PRO A 105 -5.65 -6.60 6.95
C PRO A 105 -5.40 -5.48 5.93
N PHE A 106 -5.13 -4.28 6.46
CA PHE A 106 -4.71 -3.10 5.69
C PHE A 106 -3.47 -2.49 6.31
N ASN A 107 -2.55 -2.05 5.46
CA ASN A 107 -1.36 -1.31 5.85
C ASN A 107 -1.29 -0.04 5.02
N LEU A 108 -1.33 1.11 5.68
CA LEU A 108 -1.30 2.42 5.02
C LEU A 108 -0.13 3.22 5.55
N TYR A 109 0.61 3.86 4.65
CA TYR A 109 1.77 4.66 5.02
C TYR A 109 1.47 6.15 4.87
N PHE A 110 2.00 6.93 5.78
CA PHE A 110 1.89 8.38 5.80
C PHE A 110 3.25 9.00 6.00
N CYS A 111 3.50 10.09 5.28
CA CYS A 111 4.64 10.96 5.51
C CYS A 111 4.19 12.25 6.19
N THR A 112 4.82 12.57 7.30
CA THR A 112 4.51 13.80 8.05
C THR A 112 5.40 14.97 7.64
N ASN A 113 6.10 14.89 6.51
CA ASN A 113 7.02 15.91 6.03
C ASN A 113 6.41 17.31 6.05
N ALA A 114 7.03 18.21 6.80
CA ALA A 114 6.61 19.60 7.01
C ALA A 114 5.15 19.77 7.49
N LEU A 115 4.52 18.75 8.07
CA LEU A 115 3.21 18.86 8.70
C LEU A 115 3.33 19.30 10.16
N GLU A 116 2.67 20.39 10.50
CA GLU A 116 2.48 20.84 11.87
C GLU A 116 1.18 20.24 12.42
N ASN A 117 1.21 19.75 13.67
CA ASN A 117 0.06 19.14 14.35
C ASN A 117 -0.66 18.08 13.52
N PRO A 118 0.04 17.05 13.00
CA PRO A 118 -0.57 16.03 12.17
C PRO A 118 -1.61 15.20 12.92
N LYS A 119 -2.67 14.83 12.23
CA LYS A 119 -3.76 13.96 12.73
C LYS A 119 -4.10 12.93 11.68
N ILE A 120 -4.34 11.70 12.10
CA ILE A 120 -4.83 10.64 11.23
C ILE A 120 -6.35 10.55 11.38
N PHE A 121 -7.04 10.29 10.28
CA PHE A 121 -8.49 10.17 10.24
C PHE A 121 -8.94 9.00 9.36
N PHE A 122 -10.13 8.47 9.69
CA PHE A 122 -10.92 7.60 8.81
C PHE A 122 -12.20 8.33 8.45
N ASN A 123 -12.49 8.47 7.18
CA ASN A 123 -13.74 9.01 6.68
C ASN A 123 -14.44 7.99 5.79
N ILE A 124 -15.77 8.04 5.76
CA ILE A 124 -16.54 7.41 4.69
C ILE A 124 -16.84 8.47 3.65
N ASN A 125 -16.55 8.16 2.39
CA ASN A 125 -16.89 9.05 1.29
C ASN A 125 -18.41 9.11 1.12
N PRO A 126 -18.97 10.28 0.79
CA PRO A 126 -20.34 10.38 0.34
C PRO A 126 -20.61 9.39 -0.79
N GLY A 127 -21.73 8.68 -0.70
CA GLY A 127 -22.06 7.67 -1.70
C GLY A 127 -23.02 6.60 -1.19
N PRO A 128 -22.89 5.38 -1.70
CA PRO A 128 -23.77 4.27 -1.33
C PRO A 128 -23.71 3.94 0.17
N ALA A 129 -24.83 3.46 0.69
CA ALA A 129 -24.94 2.93 2.04
C ALA A 129 -24.10 1.67 2.25
N GLY A 130 -23.74 1.39 3.49
CA GLY A 130 -23.03 0.17 3.88
C GLY A 130 -22.56 0.21 5.33
N ASP A 131 -22.34 -0.96 5.88
CA ASP A 131 -21.76 -1.10 7.22
C ASP A 131 -20.24 -1.28 7.08
N ILE A 132 -19.49 -0.62 7.95
CA ILE A 132 -18.05 -0.77 8.03
C ILE A 132 -17.68 -1.06 9.48
N ALA A 133 -16.80 -2.04 9.65
CA ALA A 133 -16.17 -2.32 10.93
C ALA A 133 -14.66 -2.29 10.77
N VAL A 134 -13.97 -1.66 11.71
CA VAL A 134 -12.49 -1.61 11.80
C VAL A 134 -12.05 -2.03 13.20
N ARG A 135 -10.96 -2.78 13.29
CA ARG A 135 -10.38 -3.24 14.55
C ARG A 135 -8.86 -3.35 14.47
N ASN A 136 -8.22 -3.65 15.58
CA ASN A 136 -6.77 -3.86 15.67
C ASN A 136 -5.95 -2.70 15.11
N LEU A 137 -6.43 -1.47 15.34
CA LEU A 137 -5.75 -0.27 14.87
C LEU A 137 -4.41 -0.09 15.58
N LYS A 138 -3.33 -0.01 14.82
CA LYS A 138 -1.99 0.20 15.31
C LYS A 138 -1.26 1.21 14.44
N LEU A 139 -0.61 2.19 15.08
CA LEU A 139 0.21 3.19 14.42
C LEU A 139 1.66 3.02 14.86
N ASP A 140 2.53 2.70 13.93
CA ASP A 140 3.96 2.53 14.19
C ASP A 140 4.78 3.57 13.40
N GLU A 141 5.80 4.16 14.00
CA GLU A 141 6.85 4.87 13.26
C GLU A 141 7.64 3.83 12.45
N VAL A 142 7.85 4.08 11.17
CA VAL A 142 8.67 3.21 10.30
C VAL A 142 10.12 3.52 10.57
N ALA A 143 10.75 2.74 11.44
CA ALA A 143 12.15 2.94 11.85
C ALA A 143 13.14 2.48 10.78
N ASN A 144 12.81 1.43 10.01
CA ASN A 144 13.68 0.86 8.99
C ASN A 144 12.96 0.77 7.64
N LEU A 145 13.38 1.61 6.71
CA LEU A 145 12.85 1.62 5.34
C LEU A 145 13.43 0.50 4.46
N GLY A 146 14.47 -0.20 4.93
CA GLY A 146 15.05 -1.36 4.26
C GLY A 146 14.22 -2.64 4.42
N ASP A 147 13.26 -2.67 5.35
CA ASP A 147 12.33 -3.78 5.49
C ASP A 147 11.30 -3.78 4.36
N ASN A 148 10.65 -4.94 4.12
CA ASN A 148 9.55 -5.01 3.16
C ASN A 148 8.37 -4.16 3.63
N LEU A 149 7.99 -3.17 2.83
CA LEU A 149 6.87 -2.27 3.10
C LEU A 149 5.55 -2.73 2.46
N LEU A 150 5.53 -3.93 1.86
CA LEU A 150 4.35 -4.61 1.33
C LEU A 150 4.14 -5.96 2.04
N PRO A 151 3.64 -5.97 3.28
CA PRO A 151 3.59 -7.16 4.12
C PRO A 151 2.68 -8.28 3.58
N ASN A 152 1.73 -7.99 2.69
CA ASN A 152 0.86 -8.98 2.06
C ASN A 152 1.21 -9.20 0.58
N GLY A 153 2.45 -8.97 0.20
CA GLY A 153 2.94 -9.19 -1.16
C GLY A 153 3.05 -10.67 -1.53
N ASP A 154 2.95 -11.58 -0.56
CA ASP A 154 2.79 -13.03 -0.70
C ASP A 154 1.34 -13.48 -0.92
N PHE A 155 0.36 -12.56 -0.81
CA PHE A 155 -1.08 -12.77 -0.97
C PHE A 155 -1.73 -13.79 -0.02
N GLU A 156 -1.01 -14.33 0.96
CA GLU A 156 -1.53 -15.37 1.88
C GLU A 156 -2.56 -14.82 2.87
N ASN A 157 -2.30 -13.63 3.42
CA ASN A 157 -3.07 -13.02 4.50
C ASN A 157 -3.85 -11.78 4.08
N GLY A 158 -3.84 -11.42 2.80
CA GLY A 158 -4.48 -10.23 2.29
C GLY A 158 -3.95 -9.86 0.92
N ASN A 159 -4.22 -8.62 0.51
CA ASN A 159 -3.78 -8.11 -0.78
C ASN A 159 -3.50 -6.62 -0.69
N ASP A 160 -2.26 -6.23 -0.88
CA ASP A 160 -1.83 -4.82 -0.90
C ASP A 160 -2.08 -4.14 -2.26
N PHE A 161 -2.74 -4.82 -3.20
CA PHE A 161 -3.01 -4.33 -4.53
C PHE A 161 -4.50 -4.22 -4.83
N ARG A 162 -4.84 -3.37 -5.77
CA ARG A 162 -6.17 -3.25 -6.37
C ARG A 162 -6.07 -2.95 -7.86
N PRO A 163 -7.12 -3.18 -8.65
CA PRO A 163 -7.15 -2.75 -10.04
C PRO A 163 -6.83 -1.27 -10.17
N TYR A 164 -6.04 -0.90 -11.17
CA TYR A 164 -5.66 0.50 -11.40
C TYR A 164 -6.87 1.39 -11.65
N SER A 165 -7.86 0.88 -12.36
CA SER A 165 -9.12 1.57 -12.65
C SER A 165 -10.27 0.57 -12.78
N ALA A 166 -11.51 1.06 -12.81
CA ALA A 166 -12.71 0.24 -13.01
C ALA A 166 -12.63 -0.63 -14.30
N LYS A 167 -11.93 -0.16 -15.32
CA LYS A 167 -11.68 -0.93 -16.55
C LYS A 167 -10.98 -2.26 -16.27
N TYR A 168 -10.13 -2.33 -15.24
CA TYR A 168 -9.33 -3.51 -14.92
C TYR A 168 -9.90 -4.33 -13.74
N GLU A 169 -11.12 -4.05 -13.26
CA GLU A 169 -11.69 -4.79 -12.12
C GLU A 169 -11.78 -6.29 -12.36
N LYS A 170 -12.06 -6.71 -13.60
CA LYS A 170 -12.17 -8.12 -13.99
C LYS A 170 -10.84 -8.77 -14.38
N THR A 171 -9.75 -8.01 -14.41
CA THR A 171 -8.44 -8.50 -14.87
C THR A 171 -7.54 -8.95 -13.73
N MET A 172 -7.98 -8.82 -12.48
CA MET A 172 -7.23 -9.14 -11.28
C MET A 172 -7.98 -10.10 -10.38
N SER A 173 -7.30 -11.12 -9.89
CA SER A 173 -7.81 -12.00 -8.83
C SER A 173 -6.65 -12.53 -7.98
N VAL A 174 -6.88 -12.75 -6.69
CA VAL A 174 -6.01 -13.59 -5.88
C VAL A 174 -6.56 -15.00 -5.96
N VAL A 175 -5.75 -15.93 -6.40
CA VAL A 175 -6.17 -17.31 -6.68
C VAL A 175 -5.29 -18.29 -5.93
N PRO A 176 -5.83 -19.44 -5.53
CA PRO A 176 -5.00 -20.59 -5.22
C PRO A 176 -4.17 -20.91 -6.47
N SER A 177 -2.87 -20.94 -6.35
CA SER A 177 -2.01 -21.20 -7.50
C SER A 177 -1.60 -22.67 -7.51
N PRO A 178 -1.80 -23.39 -8.61
CA PRO A 178 -1.27 -24.76 -8.77
C PRO A 178 0.26 -24.75 -8.88
N SER A 179 0.87 -23.61 -9.06
CA SER A 179 2.32 -23.43 -9.09
C SER A 179 2.65 -22.03 -8.51
N PHE A 180 2.67 -21.94 -7.21
CA PHE A 180 3.08 -20.78 -6.44
C PHE A 180 4.62 -20.74 -6.32
N PHE A 181 5.15 -19.56 -6.13
CA PHE A 181 6.54 -19.38 -5.74
C PHE A 181 6.70 -19.63 -4.23
N SER A 182 5.79 -19.05 -3.43
CA SER A 182 5.73 -19.26 -1.98
C SER A 182 4.27 -19.43 -1.53
N GLY A 183 4.07 -20.09 -0.38
CA GLY A 183 2.73 -20.26 0.19
C GLY A 183 1.76 -21.05 -0.71
N THR A 184 0.53 -20.61 -0.82
CA THR A 184 -0.57 -21.28 -1.53
C THR A 184 -1.35 -20.39 -2.49
N LYS A 185 -1.07 -19.08 -2.51
CA LYS A 185 -1.80 -18.09 -3.30
C LYS A 185 -0.85 -17.25 -4.14
N SER A 186 -1.37 -16.69 -5.21
CA SER A 186 -0.69 -15.68 -6.00
C SER A 186 -1.69 -14.71 -6.63
N LEU A 187 -1.22 -13.54 -7.05
CA LEU A 187 -1.99 -12.58 -7.80
C LEU A 187 -2.02 -13.01 -9.27
N LYS A 188 -3.20 -13.30 -9.81
CA LYS A 188 -3.40 -13.55 -11.24
C LYS A 188 -3.84 -12.26 -11.93
N LEU A 189 -3.10 -11.87 -12.97
CA LEU A 189 -3.49 -10.83 -13.92
C LEU A 189 -3.89 -11.48 -15.23
N THR A 190 -5.09 -11.14 -15.73
CA THR A 190 -5.61 -11.68 -17.00
C THR A 190 -5.89 -10.52 -17.95
N LYS A 191 -5.40 -10.61 -19.17
CA LYS A 191 -5.66 -9.64 -20.21
C LYS A 191 -6.39 -10.25 -21.39
N SER A 192 -7.30 -9.50 -21.98
CA SER A 192 -7.91 -9.84 -23.27
C SER A 192 -7.00 -9.45 -24.43
N ALA A 193 -7.30 -9.96 -25.62
CA ALA A 193 -6.63 -9.52 -26.84
C ALA A 193 -6.76 -8.00 -27.03
N ASN A 194 -5.66 -7.35 -27.40
CA ASN A 194 -5.57 -5.90 -27.57
C ASN A 194 -5.89 -5.05 -26.32
N GLU A 195 -5.91 -5.66 -25.13
CA GLU A 195 -6.07 -4.98 -23.86
C GLU A 195 -4.90 -5.29 -22.93
N GLY A 196 -4.66 -4.42 -21.95
CA GLY A 196 -3.72 -4.66 -20.87
C GLY A 196 -4.46 -5.07 -19.59
N ALA A 197 -3.70 -5.50 -18.60
CA ALA A 197 -4.17 -5.66 -17.23
C ALA A 197 -3.24 -4.88 -16.32
N GLU A 198 -3.78 -4.23 -15.29
CA GLU A 198 -2.97 -3.38 -14.42
C GLU A 198 -3.52 -3.29 -13.01
N VAL A 199 -2.62 -3.45 -12.05
CA VAL A 199 -2.88 -3.26 -10.63
C VAL A 199 -1.98 -2.18 -10.06
N ARG A 200 -2.41 -1.60 -8.95
CA ARG A 200 -1.59 -0.65 -8.17
C ARG A 200 -1.65 -0.96 -6.70
N SER A 201 -0.61 -0.60 -5.97
CA SER A 201 -0.63 -0.69 -4.51
C SER A 201 -1.79 0.12 -3.94
N ILE A 202 -2.47 -0.42 -2.93
CA ILE A 202 -3.52 0.28 -2.18
C ILE A 202 -2.88 1.45 -1.44
N ALA A 203 -1.82 1.17 -0.70
CA ALA A 203 -1.06 2.17 0.01
C ALA A 203 -0.19 3.02 -0.92
N TRP A 204 0.04 4.27 -0.52
CA TRP A 204 1.17 5.05 -0.96
C TRP A 204 2.39 4.61 -0.16
N LEU A 205 3.48 4.32 -0.82
CA LEU A 205 4.70 3.77 -0.25
C LEU A 205 5.75 4.87 -0.09
N PRO A 206 6.59 4.83 0.95
CA PRO A 206 7.67 5.79 1.12
C PRO A 206 8.57 5.91 -0.11
N ALA A 207 8.97 7.14 -0.44
CA ALA A 207 9.92 7.45 -1.50
C ALA A 207 10.83 8.58 -1.01
N VAL A 208 12.08 8.25 -0.67
CA VAL A 208 13.01 9.17 -0.02
C VAL A 208 14.00 9.72 -1.04
N PRO A 209 14.17 11.06 -1.16
CA PRO A 209 15.16 11.67 -2.04
C PRO A 209 16.57 11.13 -1.82
N GLY A 210 17.28 10.87 -2.92
CA GLY A 210 18.65 10.38 -2.87
C GLY A 210 18.83 8.93 -2.41
N LYS A 211 17.72 8.25 -2.11
CA LYS A 211 17.70 6.82 -1.80
C LYS A 211 17.28 6.01 -3.02
N THR A 212 17.47 4.71 -2.97
CA THR A 212 17.07 3.79 -4.04
C THR A 212 15.88 2.96 -3.59
N ILE A 213 14.77 3.04 -4.33
CA ILE A 213 13.65 2.12 -4.21
C ILE A 213 14.05 0.81 -4.87
N VAL A 214 13.83 -0.29 -4.15
CA VAL A 214 14.02 -1.65 -4.66
C VAL A 214 12.67 -2.35 -4.65
N VAL A 215 12.26 -2.83 -5.82
CA VAL A 215 11.07 -3.68 -5.97
C VAL A 215 11.51 -5.03 -6.46
N LYS A 216 11.09 -6.08 -5.77
CA LYS A 216 11.31 -7.47 -6.16
C LYS A 216 9.98 -8.18 -6.22
N PHE A 217 9.84 -9.11 -7.14
CA PHE A 217 8.71 -10.02 -7.19
C PHE A 217 9.01 -11.19 -8.09
N TRP A 218 8.30 -12.28 -7.90
CA TRP A 218 8.32 -13.42 -8.79
C TRP A 218 7.16 -13.35 -9.76
N ALA A 219 7.40 -13.70 -11.01
CA ALA A 219 6.36 -13.71 -12.03
C ALA A 219 6.50 -14.93 -12.94
N LYS A 220 5.35 -15.41 -13.41
CA LYS A 220 5.21 -16.55 -14.33
C LYS A 220 4.03 -16.31 -15.25
N SER A 221 4.18 -16.58 -16.55
CA SER A 221 3.06 -16.57 -17.48
C SER A 221 2.35 -17.93 -17.52
N GLU A 222 1.06 -17.91 -17.87
CA GLU A 222 0.28 -19.15 -18.05
C GLU A 222 0.70 -19.85 -19.34
N ASN A 223 0.93 -19.08 -20.40
CA ASN A 223 1.33 -19.59 -21.72
C ASN A 223 2.23 -18.57 -22.42
N GLY A 224 3.38 -19.05 -22.95
CA GLY A 224 4.30 -18.22 -23.72
C GLY A 224 4.84 -17.03 -22.93
N THR A 225 5.62 -16.20 -23.60
CA THR A 225 6.19 -14.99 -23.02
C THR A 225 5.21 -13.83 -23.10
N ILE A 226 4.92 -13.17 -21.98
CA ILE A 226 4.02 -12.02 -21.91
C ILE A 226 4.82 -10.76 -21.54
N PRO A 227 4.80 -9.69 -22.35
CA PRO A 227 5.40 -8.43 -21.96
C PRO A 227 4.68 -7.80 -20.76
N GLY A 228 5.43 -7.52 -19.72
CA GLY A 228 4.99 -6.82 -18.53
C GLY A 228 5.64 -5.45 -18.37
N TYR A 229 5.08 -4.65 -17.51
CA TYR A 229 5.66 -3.36 -17.12
C TYR A 229 5.40 -3.06 -15.66
N MET A 230 6.25 -2.23 -15.09
CA MET A 230 6.08 -1.64 -13.76
C MET A 230 6.22 -0.12 -13.85
N TYR A 231 5.41 0.58 -13.07
CA TYR A 231 5.56 2.02 -12.84
C TYR A 231 5.72 2.30 -11.35
N LEU A 232 6.54 3.28 -11.04
CA LEU A 232 6.49 4.03 -9.81
C LEU A 232 5.76 5.35 -10.11
N ASP A 233 4.55 5.48 -9.61
CA ASP A 233 3.67 6.62 -9.85
C ASP A 233 3.86 7.61 -8.69
N PHE A 234 4.65 8.64 -8.94
CA PHE A 234 4.91 9.71 -7.99
C PHE A 234 3.91 10.84 -8.20
N GLY A 235 3.40 11.35 -7.15
CA GLY A 235 2.49 12.50 -7.18
C GLY A 235 1.09 12.13 -6.74
N ARG A 236 0.61 12.90 -5.82
CA ARG A 236 -0.68 12.76 -5.19
C ARG A 236 -1.54 13.96 -5.51
N GLY A 237 -2.80 13.68 -5.84
CA GLY A 237 -3.89 14.65 -5.82
C GLY A 237 -3.62 16.00 -6.47
N GLY A 238 -3.84 16.13 -7.78
CA GLY A 238 -3.93 17.41 -8.46
C GLY A 238 -2.65 17.94 -9.10
N HIS A 239 -1.54 17.27 -8.97
CA HIS A 239 -0.32 17.64 -9.69
C HIS A 239 -0.42 17.19 -11.15
N LYS A 240 -0.29 18.15 -12.08
CA LYS A 240 -0.37 17.92 -13.53
C LYS A 240 0.80 17.12 -14.12
N LYS A 241 1.81 16.82 -13.33
CA LYS A 241 2.96 16.01 -13.74
C LYS A 241 3.08 14.80 -12.81
N HIS A 242 2.56 13.67 -13.25
CA HIS A 242 2.92 12.40 -12.67
C HIS A 242 4.32 12.07 -13.16
N LEU A 243 5.27 12.00 -12.23
CA LEU A 243 6.55 11.43 -12.53
C LEU A 243 6.40 9.91 -12.44
N TYR A 244 6.53 9.24 -13.53
CA TYR A 244 6.57 7.79 -13.57
C TYR A 244 7.72 7.36 -14.48
N LYS A 245 8.38 6.32 -14.06
CA LYS A 245 9.38 5.65 -14.89
C LYS A 245 8.87 4.26 -15.22
N PRO A 246 8.63 3.95 -16.50
CA PRO A 246 8.28 2.61 -16.90
C PRO A 246 9.50 1.70 -16.84
N TYR A 247 9.31 0.51 -16.33
CA TYR A 247 10.23 -0.61 -16.47
C TYR A 247 9.51 -1.70 -17.23
N ASN A 248 10.06 -2.08 -18.36
CA ASN A 248 9.52 -3.15 -19.19
C ASN A 248 10.33 -4.43 -18.92
N PHE A 249 9.64 -5.54 -18.83
CA PHE A 249 10.21 -6.86 -18.63
C PHE A 249 9.35 -7.93 -19.34
N ASN A 250 9.91 -9.11 -19.50
CA ASN A 250 9.17 -10.25 -20.03
C ASN A 250 8.85 -11.20 -18.88
N ILE A 251 7.64 -11.73 -18.90
CA ILE A 251 7.17 -12.77 -17.99
C ILE A 251 7.18 -14.07 -18.76
N GLU A 252 8.03 -14.99 -18.34
CA GLU A 252 8.26 -16.28 -18.95
C GLU A 252 7.31 -17.36 -18.37
N PRO A 253 7.14 -18.53 -19.03
CA PRO A 253 6.33 -19.62 -18.49
C PRO A 253 6.84 -20.23 -17.19
N GLU A 254 8.10 -19.99 -16.84
CA GLU A 254 8.70 -20.42 -15.59
C GLU A 254 8.74 -19.26 -14.59
N TRP A 255 8.68 -19.58 -13.29
CA TRP A 255 8.85 -18.59 -12.24
C TRP A 255 10.23 -17.93 -12.34
N LYS A 256 10.25 -16.62 -12.43
CA LYS A 256 11.47 -15.82 -12.52
C LYS A 256 11.38 -14.62 -11.59
N GLU A 257 12.46 -14.39 -10.85
CA GLU A 257 12.58 -13.17 -10.06
C GLU A 257 12.79 -11.96 -10.97
N ILE A 258 12.05 -10.90 -10.70
CA ILE A 258 12.19 -9.59 -11.33
C ILE A 258 12.62 -8.61 -10.25
N VAL A 259 13.78 -8.00 -10.44
CA VAL A 259 14.35 -7.01 -9.51
C VAL A 259 14.49 -5.69 -10.24
N LEU A 260 13.94 -4.63 -9.67
CA LEU A 260 13.95 -3.30 -10.24
C LEU A 260 14.46 -2.31 -9.19
N GLU A 261 15.42 -1.49 -9.58
CA GLU A 261 15.99 -0.45 -8.73
C GLU A 261 15.72 0.93 -9.33
N TYR A 262 15.34 1.87 -8.51
CA TYR A 262 15.07 3.24 -8.91
C TYR A 262 15.69 4.23 -7.93
N ALA A 263 16.72 4.97 -8.38
CA ALA A 263 17.28 6.09 -7.63
C ALA A 263 16.26 7.25 -7.61
N VAL A 264 15.78 7.60 -6.43
CA VAL A 264 14.83 8.70 -6.24
C VAL A 264 15.58 10.03 -6.43
N PRO A 265 15.14 10.90 -7.36
CA PRO A 265 15.82 12.16 -7.62
C PRO A 265 15.93 13.05 -6.38
N THR A 266 16.98 13.88 -6.33
CA THR A 266 17.21 14.86 -5.27
C THR A 266 16.91 16.30 -5.70
N ASP A 267 16.68 16.54 -7.01
CA ASP A 267 16.43 17.88 -7.50
C ASP A 267 15.09 18.46 -6.98
N THR A 268 15.13 19.74 -6.65
CA THR A 268 14.00 20.45 -6.03
C THR A 268 12.81 20.61 -6.95
N ASP A 269 13.01 20.67 -8.25
CA ASP A 269 11.92 20.87 -9.23
C ASP A 269 11.12 19.58 -9.36
N THR A 270 11.78 18.45 -9.45
CA THR A 270 11.17 17.12 -9.40
C THR A 270 10.44 16.93 -8.06
N TRP A 271 11.05 17.33 -6.95
CA TRP A 271 10.47 17.21 -5.61
C TRP A 271 9.34 18.17 -5.32
N THR A 272 9.27 19.31 -5.96
CA THR A 272 8.08 20.16 -5.88
C THR A 272 6.83 19.43 -6.40
N ALA A 273 7.02 18.48 -7.32
CA ALA A 273 5.97 17.56 -7.76
C ALA A 273 5.77 16.36 -6.81
N LEU A 274 6.79 15.99 -6.02
CA LEU A 274 6.83 14.83 -5.10
C LEU A 274 6.61 15.23 -3.63
N LYS A 275 5.87 16.27 -3.37
CA LYS A 275 5.71 16.93 -2.05
C LYS A 275 5.50 16.01 -0.85
N ASP A 276 5.04 14.78 -1.08
CA ASP A 276 4.61 13.89 -0.02
C ASP A 276 5.64 12.81 0.34
N GLY A 277 6.75 12.71 -0.39
CA GLY A 277 7.74 11.65 -0.16
C GLY A 277 7.15 10.23 -0.34
N LEU A 278 6.14 10.09 -1.18
CA LEU A 278 5.39 8.86 -1.39
C LEU A 278 5.21 8.54 -2.87
N CYS A 279 5.15 7.26 -3.21
CA CYS A 279 4.79 6.79 -4.54
C CYS A 279 3.82 5.61 -4.48
N ARG A 280 3.26 5.24 -5.63
CA ARG A 280 2.51 3.99 -5.81
C ARG A 280 3.25 3.06 -6.75
N LEU A 281 3.27 1.80 -6.38
CA LEU A 281 3.72 0.72 -7.25
C LEU A 281 2.55 0.30 -8.14
N ARG A 282 2.81 0.21 -9.44
CA ARG A 282 1.90 -0.32 -10.46
C ARG A 282 2.58 -1.43 -11.21
N ILE A 283 1.90 -2.55 -11.37
CA ILE A 283 2.37 -3.70 -12.15
C ILE A 283 1.30 -4.05 -13.17
N GLY A 284 1.71 -4.31 -14.40
CA GLY A 284 0.74 -4.62 -15.45
C GLY A 284 1.29 -5.51 -16.56
N LEU A 285 0.37 -6.03 -17.34
CA LEU A 285 0.61 -6.74 -18.59
C LEU A 285 0.41 -5.77 -19.75
N SER A 286 1.36 -5.76 -20.66
CA SER A 286 1.34 -4.87 -21.83
C SER A 286 0.20 -5.26 -22.78
N LYS A 287 -0.30 -4.25 -23.47
CA LYS A 287 -1.28 -4.42 -24.54
C LYS A 287 -0.61 -5.09 -25.73
N THR A 288 -1.01 -6.32 -26.03
CA THR A 288 -0.59 -7.09 -27.20
C THR A 288 -1.79 -7.68 -27.92
N ALA A 289 -1.59 -8.17 -29.16
CA ALA A 289 -2.66 -8.79 -29.96
C ALA A 289 -3.24 -10.04 -29.29
N GLU A 290 -2.46 -10.74 -28.46
CA GLU A 290 -2.87 -11.99 -27.85
C GLU A 290 -3.46 -11.78 -26.45
N ALA A 291 -4.45 -12.59 -26.09
CA ALA A 291 -4.92 -12.74 -24.73
C ALA A 291 -3.88 -13.52 -23.89
N GLY A 292 -3.90 -13.37 -22.57
CA GLY A 292 -3.00 -14.13 -21.72
C GLY A 292 -3.18 -13.83 -20.25
N ALA A 293 -2.53 -14.63 -19.42
CA ALA A 293 -2.51 -14.41 -17.98
C ALA A 293 -1.11 -14.64 -17.41
N ALA A 294 -0.83 -13.92 -16.36
CA ALA A 294 0.39 -14.07 -15.56
C ALA A 294 0.07 -14.12 -14.06
N PHE A 295 0.91 -14.82 -13.34
CA PHE A 295 0.90 -14.91 -11.89
C PHE A 295 2.04 -14.09 -11.34
N ILE A 296 1.79 -13.40 -10.23
CA ILE A 296 2.76 -12.58 -9.50
C ILE A 296 2.72 -13.01 -8.05
N ASP A 297 3.88 -13.14 -7.43
CA ASP A 297 4.02 -13.58 -6.06
C ASP A 297 5.23 -12.94 -5.37
N GLY A 298 5.27 -12.95 -4.04
CA GLY A 298 6.40 -12.49 -3.25
C GLY A 298 6.81 -11.04 -3.55
N VAL A 299 5.84 -10.14 -3.68
CA VAL A 299 6.14 -8.73 -3.98
C VAL A 299 6.73 -8.05 -2.76
N GLU A 300 7.93 -7.53 -2.90
CA GLU A 300 8.65 -6.75 -1.90
C GLU A 300 8.90 -5.32 -2.39
N TYR A 301 8.78 -4.38 -1.49
CA TYR A 301 9.16 -2.99 -1.71
C TYR A 301 9.99 -2.50 -0.52
N SER A 302 11.18 -1.99 -0.78
CA SER A 302 12.09 -1.49 0.25
C SER A 302 12.88 -0.28 -0.26
N ILE A 303 13.59 0.41 0.63
CA ILE A 303 14.44 1.56 0.33
C ILE A 303 15.83 1.33 0.89
N LYS A 304 16.84 1.47 0.03
CA LYS A 304 18.28 1.41 0.38
C LYS A 304 18.88 2.80 0.55
#